data_0cc9dbc6022a3994960f75cea2e272fa
#
_entry.id   0cc9dbc6022a3994960f75cea2e272fa
#
_cell.length_a   1.000
_cell.length_b   1.000
_cell.length_c   1.000
_cell.angle_alpha   90.00
_cell.angle_beta   90.00
_cell.angle_gamma   90.00
#
_symmetry.space_group_name_H-M   'P 1'
#
loop_
_entity.id
_entity.type
_entity.pdbx_description
1 polymer ?
#
loop_
_entity_poly.entity_id
_entity_poly.type
_entity_poly.pdbx_seq_one_letter_code
_entity_poly.pdbx_strand_id
1 'polypeptide(L)'
;MSEQFFKRLEKELSTSRENNLYREVKNFPECKVNLCANDYFQLRHDPRVIEGAKTACEKYGTGSGASPLLSGFLPCHQSLLDQLLNWKHKSHGMLFNSGFMGNQAVLKHLPGKNDIVLADKL
;
A
#
# COMPACT_ATOMS: atom_id res chain seq x y z
N MET A 1 13.79 -14.55 23.30
CA MET A 1 14.73 -13.73 22.50
C MET A 1 15.94 -13.42 23.37
N SER A 2 17.17 -13.49 22.82
CA SER A 2 18.38 -13.29 23.63
C SER A 2 18.62 -11.82 23.97
N GLU A 3 19.22 -11.55 25.14
CA GLU A 3 19.64 -10.21 25.57
C GLU A 3 20.54 -9.52 24.52
N GLN A 4 21.37 -10.30 23.84
CA GLN A 4 22.23 -9.83 22.75
C GLN A 4 21.44 -9.27 21.56
N PHE A 5 20.26 -9.82 21.25
CA PHE A 5 19.38 -9.32 20.20
C PHE A 5 18.85 -7.91 20.56
N PHE A 6 18.39 -7.70 21.77
CA PHE A 6 17.91 -6.39 22.21
C PHE A 6 19.01 -5.34 22.25
N LYS A 7 20.21 -5.68 22.75
CA LYS A 7 21.37 -4.76 22.71
C LYS A 7 21.72 -4.32 21.29
N ARG A 8 21.62 -5.24 20.30
CA ARG A 8 21.82 -4.88 18.88
C ARG A 8 20.77 -3.87 18.41
N LEU A 9 19.49 -4.11 18.67
CA LEU A 9 18.41 -3.21 18.27
C LEU A 9 18.54 -1.83 18.92
N GLU A 10 18.87 -1.76 20.19
CA GLU A 10 19.11 -0.49 20.90
C GLU A 10 20.23 0.30 20.24
N LYS A 11 21.34 -0.37 19.88
CA LYS A 11 22.44 0.27 19.17
C LYS A 11 22.01 0.80 17.80
N GLU A 12 21.26 0.03 17.01
CA GLU A 12 20.74 0.46 15.70
C GLU A 12 19.82 1.67 15.84
N LEU A 13 18.94 1.68 16.84
CA LEU A 13 18.05 2.82 17.12
C LEU A 13 18.83 4.07 17.55
N SER A 14 19.84 3.94 18.40
CA SER A 14 20.75 5.03 18.80
C SER A 14 21.41 5.64 17.57
N THR A 15 22.02 4.79 16.73
CA THR A 15 22.68 5.23 15.50
C THR A 15 21.71 5.95 14.57
N SER A 16 20.48 5.47 14.44
CA SER A 16 19.44 6.12 13.63
C SER A 16 19.07 7.51 14.18
N ARG A 17 19.03 7.68 15.50
CA ARG A 17 18.77 8.99 16.15
C ARG A 17 19.94 9.96 15.93
N GLU A 18 21.16 9.49 16.14
CA GLU A 18 22.38 10.30 15.94
C GLU A 18 22.50 10.83 14.50
N ASN A 19 22.08 10.02 13.53
CA ASN A 19 22.09 10.38 12.11
C ASN A 19 20.81 11.11 11.63
N ASN A 20 19.88 11.48 12.50
CA ASN A 20 18.59 12.10 12.18
C ASN A 20 17.73 11.27 11.21
N LEU A 21 17.90 9.96 11.20
CA LEU A 21 17.13 9.01 10.38
C LEU A 21 15.99 8.34 11.15
N TYR A 22 15.94 8.54 12.46
CA TYR A 22 14.88 7.96 13.29
C TYR A 22 13.52 8.57 12.96
N ARG A 23 12.56 7.70 12.65
CA ARG A 23 11.19 8.10 12.35
C ARG A 23 10.26 7.51 13.40
N GLU A 24 9.42 8.36 13.94
CA GLU A 24 8.42 8.00 14.95
C GLU A 24 7.02 8.13 14.37
N VAL A 25 6.19 7.14 14.63
CA VAL A 25 4.77 7.22 14.32
C VAL A 25 4.10 8.13 15.35
N LYS A 26 3.56 9.26 14.89
CA LYS A 26 2.89 10.25 15.73
C LYS A 26 1.43 10.39 15.34
N ASN A 27 0.58 10.61 16.31
CA ASN A 27 -0.78 11.02 16.08
C ASN A 27 -0.79 12.54 15.84
N PHE A 28 -1.19 12.95 14.65
CA PHE A 28 -1.30 14.37 14.33
C PHE A 28 -2.76 14.82 14.44
N PRO A 29 -3.02 15.98 15.07
CA PRO A 29 -4.36 16.55 15.10
C PRO A 29 -4.83 16.89 13.67
N GLU A 30 -6.15 16.92 13.47
CA GLU A 30 -6.71 17.41 12.22
C GLU A 30 -6.26 18.86 11.98
N CYS A 31 -5.76 19.12 10.79
CA CYS A 31 -5.36 20.44 10.36
C CYS A 31 -6.13 20.86 9.09
N LYS A 32 -6.40 22.16 8.96
CA LYS A 32 -7.14 22.71 7.80
C LYS A 32 -6.40 22.48 6.48
N VAL A 33 -5.08 22.45 6.52
CA VAL A 33 -4.21 22.20 5.37
C VAL A 33 -3.19 21.15 5.75
N ASN A 34 -3.20 19.99 5.08
CA ASN A 34 -2.28 18.89 5.30
C ASN A 34 -1.43 18.68 4.04
N LEU A 35 -0.22 19.24 4.05
CA LEU A 35 0.72 19.11 2.92
C LEU A 35 1.46 17.76 2.90
N CYS A 36 1.32 16.94 3.94
CA CYS A 36 1.92 15.60 4.01
C CYS A 36 0.99 14.50 3.50
N ALA A 37 -0.26 14.83 3.15
CA ALA A 37 -1.23 13.86 2.68
C ALA A 37 -1.04 13.56 1.18
N ASN A 38 -1.25 12.29 0.80
CA ASN A 38 -1.35 11.88 -0.60
C ASN A 38 -2.78 11.97 -1.15
N ASP A 39 -3.75 12.36 -0.32
CA ASP A 39 -5.16 12.54 -0.66
C ASP A 39 -5.40 13.93 -1.27
N TYR A 40 -4.77 14.20 -2.41
CA TYR A 40 -4.77 15.52 -3.07
C TYR A 40 -6.17 16.03 -3.43
N PHE A 41 -7.10 15.13 -3.72
CA PHE A 41 -8.49 15.45 -4.05
C PHE A 41 -9.44 15.32 -2.87
N GLN A 42 -8.94 15.01 -1.68
CA GLN A 42 -9.72 14.78 -0.46
C GLN A 42 -10.82 13.71 -0.64
N LEU A 43 -10.57 12.71 -1.47
CA LEU A 43 -11.53 11.66 -1.81
C LEU A 43 -11.95 10.83 -0.59
N ARG A 44 -11.12 10.73 0.44
CA ARG A 44 -11.48 10.05 1.70
C ARG A 44 -12.71 10.64 2.39
N HIS A 45 -13.05 11.90 2.09
CA HIS A 45 -14.21 12.61 2.64
C HIS A 45 -15.32 12.85 1.61
N ASP A 46 -15.14 12.41 0.36
CA ASP A 46 -16.17 12.55 -0.67
C ASP A 46 -17.39 11.65 -0.31
N PRO A 47 -18.61 12.22 -0.19
CA PRO A 47 -19.79 11.46 0.16
C PRO A 47 -20.07 10.29 -0.79
N ARG A 48 -19.75 10.43 -2.08
CA ARG A 48 -19.94 9.37 -3.09
C ARG A 48 -19.02 8.19 -2.82
N VAL A 49 -17.77 8.45 -2.43
CA VAL A 49 -16.79 7.40 -2.08
C VAL A 49 -17.20 6.70 -0.79
N ILE A 50 -17.65 7.47 0.22
CA ILE A 50 -18.14 6.93 1.48
C ILE A 50 -19.36 6.04 1.26
N GLU A 51 -20.32 6.48 0.45
CA GLU A 51 -21.54 5.71 0.17
C GLU A 51 -21.21 4.43 -0.62
N GLY A 52 -20.33 4.49 -1.59
CA GLY A 52 -19.82 3.32 -2.30
C GLY A 52 -19.18 2.29 -1.36
N ALA A 53 -18.38 2.76 -0.38
CA ALA A 53 -17.78 1.89 0.62
C ALA A 53 -18.83 1.21 1.52
N LYS A 54 -19.85 1.94 1.99
CA LYS A 54 -20.97 1.38 2.77
C LYS A 54 -21.70 0.29 1.99
N THR A 55 -22.10 0.60 0.76
CA THR A 55 -22.79 -0.35 -0.12
C THR A 55 -21.97 -1.62 -0.36
N ALA A 56 -20.64 -1.45 -0.56
CA ALA A 56 -19.75 -2.60 -0.71
C ALA A 56 -19.65 -3.44 0.57
N CYS A 57 -19.57 -2.80 1.74
CA CYS A 57 -19.56 -3.49 3.03
C CYS A 57 -20.85 -4.27 3.28
N GLU A 58 -22.00 -3.69 2.97
CA GLU A 58 -23.30 -4.36 3.10
C GLU A 58 -23.42 -5.58 2.18
N LYS A 59 -22.91 -5.47 0.97
CA LYS A 59 -23.03 -6.53 -0.05
C LYS A 59 -21.98 -7.63 0.09
N TYR A 60 -20.75 -7.30 0.44
CA TYR A 60 -19.60 -8.21 0.39
C TYR A 60 -18.95 -8.46 1.76
N GLY A 61 -19.39 -7.75 2.80
CA GLY A 61 -18.73 -7.74 4.10
C GLY A 61 -17.51 -6.81 4.14
N THR A 62 -16.79 -6.84 5.26
CA THR A 62 -15.65 -5.94 5.54
C THR A 62 -14.32 -6.46 5.01
N GLY A 63 -14.32 -7.58 4.30
CA GLY A 63 -13.10 -8.17 3.73
C GLY A 63 -13.40 -9.37 2.84
N SER A 64 -12.36 -9.84 2.16
CA SER A 64 -12.49 -10.91 1.15
C SER A 64 -12.63 -12.32 1.74
N GLY A 65 -12.29 -12.52 3.01
CA GLY A 65 -12.35 -13.81 3.70
C GLY A 65 -11.29 -14.83 3.29
N ALA A 66 -10.60 -14.63 2.16
CA ALA A 66 -9.56 -15.52 1.65
C ALA A 66 -8.59 -14.79 0.73
N SER A 67 -7.52 -15.48 0.30
CA SER A 67 -6.62 -14.95 -0.72
C SER A 67 -7.30 -14.92 -2.09
N PRO A 68 -6.91 -13.99 -2.99
CA PRO A 68 -7.46 -13.89 -4.34
C PRO A 68 -7.33 -15.18 -5.18
N LEU A 69 -6.30 -15.97 -4.96
CA LEU A 69 -6.07 -17.24 -5.67
C LEU A 69 -6.98 -18.40 -5.20
N LEU A 70 -7.68 -18.21 -4.10
CA LEU A 70 -8.66 -19.18 -3.59
C LEU A 70 -10.08 -18.68 -3.85
N SER A 71 -10.69 -18.05 -2.86
CA SER A 71 -12.07 -17.53 -2.94
C SER A 71 -12.18 -16.03 -2.63
N GLY A 72 -11.05 -15.33 -2.44
CA GLY A 72 -11.02 -13.92 -2.02
C GLY A 72 -11.04 -12.91 -3.17
N PHE A 73 -11.10 -13.34 -4.45
CA PHE A 73 -11.28 -12.41 -5.56
C PHE A 73 -12.78 -12.25 -5.85
N LEU A 74 -13.38 -11.25 -5.22
CA LEU A 74 -14.81 -11.00 -5.26
C LEU A 74 -15.23 -10.26 -6.55
N PRO A 75 -16.53 -10.26 -6.93
CA PRO A 75 -17.02 -9.54 -8.10
C PRO A 75 -16.69 -8.03 -8.10
N CYS A 76 -16.61 -7.39 -6.94
CA CYS A 76 -16.20 -5.99 -6.83
C CYS A 76 -14.74 -5.77 -7.24
N HIS A 77 -13.84 -6.73 -6.98
CA HIS A 77 -12.44 -6.65 -7.43
C HIS A 77 -12.35 -6.75 -8.95
N GLN A 78 -13.11 -7.67 -9.57
CA GLN A 78 -13.15 -7.79 -11.03
C GLN A 78 -13.68 -6.50 -11.65
N SER A 79 -14.80 -5.97 -11.16
CA SER A 79 -15.39 -4.73 -11.65
C SER A 79 -14.43 -3.54 -11.55
N LEU A 80 -13.70 -3.42 -10.44
CA LEU A 80 -12.67 -2.41 -10.27
C LEU A 80 -11.52 -2.59 -11.28
N LEU A 81 -11.04 -3.81 -11.44
CA LEU A 81 -9.97 -4.12 -12.39
C LEU A 81 -10.36 -3.75 -13.81
N ASP A 82 -11.56 -4.13 -14.25
CA ASP A 82 -12.08 -3.84 -15.59
C ASP A 82 -12.18 -2.32 -15.85
N GLN A 83 -12.67 -1.58 -14.87
CA GLN A 83 -12.75 -0.11 -14.94
C GLN A 83 -11.36 0.54 -15.03
N LEU A 84 -10.40 0.06 -14.23
CA LEU A 84 -9.02 0.56 -14.25
C LEU A 84 -8.33 0.24 -15.58
N LEU A 85 -8.51 -0.96 -16.12
CA LEU A 85 -7.96 -1.36 -17.41
C LEU A 85 -8.51 -0.49 -18.53
N ASN A 86 -9.82 -0.27 -18.55
CA ASN A 86 -10.47 0.62 -19.53
C ASN A 86 -9.93 2.06 -19.39
N TRP A 87 -9.90 2.61 -18.18
CA TRP A 87 -9.39 3.96 -17.95
C TRP A 87 -7.94 4.14 -18.36
N LYS A 88 -7.09 3.14 -18.08
CA LYS A 88 -5.66 3.19 -18.38
C LYS A 88 -5.33 2.68 -19.81
N HIS A 89 -6.33 2.26 -20.58
CA HIS A 89 -6.16 1.69 -21.92
C HIS A 89 -5.14 0.53 -21.93
N LYS A 90 -5.30 -0.40 -20.98
CA LYS A 90 -4.46 -1.59 -20.83
C LYS A 90 -5.28 -2.85 -21.01
N SER A 91 -4.65 -3.90 -21.58
CA SER A 91 -5.28 -5.20 -21.80
C SER A 91 -5.24 -6.11 -20.57
N HIS A 92 -4.28 -5.89 -19.67
CA HIS A 92 -4.07 -6.73 -18.47
C HIS A 92 -3.69 -5.89 -17.28
N GLY A 93 -4.01 -6.39 -16.08
CA GLY A 93 -3.66 -5.76 -14.81
C GLY A 93 -3.79 -6.72 -13.63
N MET A 94 -3.26 -6.30 -12.52
CA MET A 94 -3.35 -7.01 -11.25
C MET A 94 -3.56 -6.00 -10.12
N LEU A 95 -4.43 -6.34 -9.18
CA LEU A 95 -4.69 -5.53 -7.99
C LEU A 95 -3.75 -5.94 -6.84
N PHE A 96 -3.19 -4.95 -6.17
CA PHE A 96 -2.39 -5.11 -4.97
C PHE A 96 -2.94 -4.24 -3.84
N ASN A 97 -2.78 -4.69 -2.60
CA ASN A 97 -3.25 -3.97 -1.41
C ASN A 97 -2.49 -2.67 -1.15
N SER A 98 -1.30 -2.52 -1.73
CA SER A 98 -0.50 -1.30 -1.65
C SER A 98 0.47 -1.18 -2.82
N GLY A 99 0.89 0.04 -3.13
CA GLY A 99 1.95 0.29 -4.12
C GLY A 99 3.27 -0.37 -3.75
N PHE A 100 3.59 -0.46 -2.46
CA PHE A 100 4.79 -1.17 -2.00
C PHE A 100 4.77 -2.65 -2.40
N MET A 101 3.65 -3.35 -2.18
CA MET A 101 3.49 -4.75 -2.60
C MET A 101 3.56 -4.90 -4.12
N GLY A 102 2.94 -3.99 -4.86
CA GLY A 102 3.02 -3.95 -6.32
C GLY A 102 4.46 -3.78 -6.82
N ASN A 103 5.19 -2.82 -6.27
CA ASN A 103 6.59 -2.60 -6.63
C ASN A 103 7.47 -3.81 -6.29
N GLN A 104 7.29 -4.41 -5.11
CA GLN A 104 7.99 -5.63 -4.72
C GLN A 104 7.72 -6.79 -5.69
N ALA A 105 6.47 -6.98 -6.10
CA ALA A 105 6.11 -8.02 -7.06
C ALA A 105 6.76 -7.78 -8.43
N VAL A 106 6.73 -6.54 -8.93
CA VAL A 106 7.36 -6.17 -10.21
C VAL A 106 8.86 -6.42 -10.15
N LEU A 107 9.56 -5.86 -9.15
CA LEU A 107 11.02 -5.98 -9.04
C LEU A 107 11.50 -7.41 -8.82
N LYS A 108 10.71 -8.24 -8.17
CA LYS A 108 11.07 -9.63 -7.87
C LYS A 108 10.82 -10.58 -9.04
N HIS A 109 9.79 -10.32 -9.84
CA HIS A 109 9.29 -11.33 -10.80
C HIS A 109 9.45 -10.95 -12.27
N LEU A 110 9.58 -9.67 -12.62
CA LEU A 110 9.76 -9.27 -14.02
C LEU A 110 11.21 -9.31 -14.48
N PRO A 111 12.23 -8.84 -13.71
CA PRO A 111 13.60 -8.96 -14.16
C PRO A 111 14.07 -10.41 -14.21
N GLY A 112 14.64 -10.79 -15.33
CA GLY A 112 15.27 -12.10 -15.53
C GLY A 112 16.73 -12.11 -15.07
N LYS A 113 17.39 -13.25 -15.21
CA LYS A 113 18.78 -13.47 -14.72
C LYS A 113 19.80 -12.51 -15.35
N ASN A 114 19.54 -12.04 -16.57
CA ASN A 114 20.47 -11.20 -17.34
C ASN A 114 20.02 -9.73 -17.42
N ASP A 115 18.93 -9.37 -16.72
CA ASP A 115 18.43 -8.01 -16.71
C ASP A 115 19.14 -7.17 -15.64
N ILE A 116 19.22 -5.87 -15.89
CA ILE A 116 19.81 -4.89 -14.98
C ILE A 116 18.68 -4.00 -14.46
N VAL A 117 18.59 -3.89 -13.15
CA VAL A 117 17.68 -2.96 -12.47
C VAL A 117 18.46 -1.71 -12.08
N LEU A 118 18.06 -0.56 -12.63
CA LEU A 118 18.62 0.73 -12.25
C LEU A 118 17.76 1.35 -11.16
N ALA A 119 18.37 1.72 -10.05
CA ALA A 119 17.71 2.40 -8.94
C ALA A 119 18.49 3.65 -8.57
N ASP A 120 17.77 4.73 -8.24
CA ASP A 120 18.36 5.92 -7.67
C ASP A 120 18.75 5.64 -6.21
N LYS A 121 19.88 6.23 -5.80
CA LYS A 121 20.36 6.16 -4.42
C LYS A 121 19.88 7.41 -3.70
N LEU A 122 18.95 7.25 -2.79
CA LEU A 122 18.53 8.28 -1.84
C LEU A 122 19.58 8.47 -0.75
#